data_cbb5768a3d7cdd40de1df6662f495427
#
_entry.id   cbb5768a3d7cdd40de1df6662f495427
#
_cell.length_a   1.000
_cell.length_b   1.000
_cell.length_c   1.000
_cell.angle_alpha   90.00
_cell.angle_beta   90.00
_cell.angle_gamma   90.00
#
_symmetry.space_group_name_H-M   'P 1'
#
loop_
_entity.id
_entity.type
_entity.pdbx_description
1 polymer ?
#
loop_
_entity_poly.entity_id
_entity_poly.type
_entity_poly.pdbx_seq_one_letter_code
_entity_poly.pdbx_strand_id
1 'polypeptide(L)'
;RQRQMCIRDSMMSQGKTTGVFQFESAGMRRVLSQLIPENLEDLIAVISLYRPGPSESIPKYISNKHNPENIKYKHPMLKNILDVTYGCMVYQEQVMEICRTLAGYSYGRADLVRRAMAKKKHSVMEKERHSFVYGDKNPDGTVNCVGAVANGIDEKDANEIFDEMSGFASYAFNKSHAAAYAYLAYQTAFLKCHYTKEYMAALMSSVLDYTD
;
A
#
# COMPACT_ATOMS: atom_id res chain seq x y z
N ARG A 1 -23.05 2.47 -11.83
CA ARG A 1 -23.29 1.93 -10.48
C ARG A 1 -23.69 0.45 -10.51
N GLN A 2 -24.73 0.01 -11.24
CA GLN A 2 -25.13 -1.41 -11.32
C GLN A 2 -23.99 -2.36 -11.79
N ARG A 3 -23.18 -1.96 -12.78
CA ARG A 3 -22.04 -2.76 -13.28
C ARG A 3 -20.93 -2.94 -12.22
N GLN A 4 -20.70 -1.92 -11.41
CA GLN A 4 -19.76 -2.01 -10.27
C GLN A 4 -20.29 -2.93 -9.17
N MET A 5 -21.60 -2.90 -8.90
CA MET A 5 -22.24 -3.82 -7.95
C MET A 5 -22.06 -5.30 -8.33
N CYS A 6 -22.25 -5.65 -9.61
CA CYS A 6 -22.07 -7.03 -10.07
C CYS A 6 -20.63 -7.54 -9.79
N ILE A 7 -19.60 -6.76 -10.11
CA ILE A 7 -18.20 -7.15 -9.88
C ILE A 7 -17.91 -7.25 -8.38
N ARG A 8 -18.34 -6.26 -7.60
CA ARG A 8 -18.13 -6.22 -6.16
C ARG A 8 -18.89 -7.34 -5.43
N ASP A 9 -20.20 -7.38 -5.58
CA ASP A 9 -21.08 -8.17 -4.70
C ASP A 9 -21.19 -9.63 -5.15
N SER A 10 -21.09 -9.92 -6.44
CA SER A 10 -21.24 -11.30 -6.95
C SER A 10 -19.94 -12.00 -7.27
N MET A 11 -18.87 -11.29 -7.53
CA MET A 11 -17.62 -11.90 -7.96
C MET A 11 -16.51 -11.77 -6.92
N MET A 12 -16.09 -10.53 -6.56
CA MET A 12 -14.95 -10.30 -5.68
C MET A 12 -15.26 -10.76 -4.24
N SER A 13 -16.38 -10.30 -3.66
CA SER A 13 -16.76 -10.60 -2.27
C SER A 13 -17.15 -12.06 -2.07
N GLN A 14 -17.56 -12.79 -3.12
CA GLN A 14 -17.84 -14.22 -3.06
C GLN A 14 -16.62 -15.08 -3.43
N GLY A 15 -15.48 -14.49 -3.74
CA GLY A 15 -14.28 -15.20 -4.15
C GLY A 15 -14.43 -15.95 -5.49
N LYS A 16 -15.39 -15.57 -6.34
CA LYS A 16 -15.64 -16.18 -7.66
C LYS A 16 -14.71 -15.63 -8.74
N THR A 17 -13.40 -15.60 -8.44
CA THR A 17 -12.40 -14.90 -9.25
C THR A 17 -11.49 -15.81 -10.08
N THR A 18 -11.92 -17.06 -10.36
CA THR A 18 -11.23 -17.92 -11.33
C THR A 18 -11.20 -17.24 -12.70
N GLY A 19 -10.04 -17.19 -13.35
CA GLY A 19 -9.83 -16.46 -14.62
C GLY A 19 -9.75 -14.94 -14.46
N VAL A 20 -9.79 -14.39 -13.25
CA VAL A 20 -9.57 -12.96 -13.02
C VAL A 20 -8.10 -12.73 -12.73
N PHE A 21 -7.43 -11.92 -13.55
CA PHE A 21 -6.01 -11.63 -13.42
C PHE A 21 -5.62 -11.26 -11.97
N GLN A 22 -4.55 -11.85 -11.46
CA GLN A 22 -4.02 -11.69 -10.09
C GLN A 22 -4.90 -12.18 -8.94
N PHE A 23 -6.17 -12.54 -9.16
CA PHE A 23 -7.12 -12.84 -8.08
C PHE A 23 -7.57 -14.31 -8.02
N GLU A 24 -6.84 -15.22 -8.68
CA GLU A 24 -7.26 -16.61 -8.83
C GLU A 24 -6.89 -17.55 -7.68
N SER A 25 -5.77 -17.26 -6.97
CA SER A 25 -5.30 -18.18 -5.93
C SER A 25 -6.30 -18.32 -4.77
N ALA A 26 -6.36 -19.51 -4.16
CA ALA A 26 -7.25 -19.77 -3.03
C ALA A 26 -7.07 -18.78 -1.87
N GLY A 27 -5.80 -18.41 -1.57
CA GLY A 27 -5.51 -17.45 -0.54
C GLY A 27 -5.99 -16.04 -0.89
N MET A 28 -5.79 -15.60 -2.14
CA MET A 28 -6.28 -14.30 -2.60
C MET A 28 -7.81 -14.24 -2.58
N ARG A 29 -8.50 -15.31 -3.01
CA ARG A 29 -9.96 -15.39 -2.93
C ARG A 29 -10.49 -15.25 -1.50
N ARG A 30 -9.81 -15.88 -0.54
CA ARG A 30 -10.15 -15.75 0.89
C ARG A 30 -9.99 -14.31 1.37
N VAL A 31 -8.88 -13.65 1.01
CA VAL A 31 -8.65 -12.24 1.38
C VAL A 31 -9.73 -11.34 0.78
N LEU A 32 -10.08 -11.51 -0.51
CA LEU A 32 -11.14 -10.73 -1.15
C LEU A 32 -12.50 -10.92 -0.49
N SER A 33 -12.84 -12.15 -0.12
CA SER A 33 -14.11 -12.45 0.58
C SER A 33 -14.18 -11.82 1.98
N GLN A 34 -13.05 -11.69 2.67
CA GLN A 34 -13.00 -11.02 3.97
C GLN A 34 -12.97 -9.50 3.87
N LEU A 35 -12.26 -8.99 2.86
CA LEU A 35 -12.10 -7.55 2.64
C LEU A 35 -13.37 -6.89 2.12
N ILE A 36 -14.14 -7.59 1.29
CA ILE A 36 -15.33 -7.05 0.60
C ILE A 36 -14.96 -5.76 -0.13
N PRO A 37 -14.18 -5.82 -1.24
CA PRO A 37 -13.67 -4.64 -1.92
C PRO A 37 -14.80 -3.73 -2.40
N GLU A 38 -14.71 -2.44 -2.13
CA GLU A 38 -15.73 -1.44 -2.51
C GLU A 38 -15.27 -0.52 -3.63
N ASN A 39 -13.95 -0.39 -3.81
CA ASN A 39 -13.35 0.52 -4.76
C ASN A 39 -12.05 -0.06 -5.32
N LEU A 40 -11.45 0.64 -6.29
CA LEU A 40 -10.21 0.23 -6.93
C LEU A 40 -9.02 0.29 -5.95
N GLU A 41 -9.01 1.22 -4.99
CA GLU A 41 -7.94 1.34 -4.00
C GLU A 41 -7.84 0.09 -3.12
N ASP A 42 -8.96 -0.56 -2.79
CA ASP A 42 -8.95 -1.84 -2.08
C ASP A 42 -8.24 -2.93 -2.88
N LEU A 43 -8.47 -2.99 -4.20
CA LEU A 43 -7.81 -3.95 -5.08
C LEU A 43 -6.30 -3.68 -5.21
N ILE A 44 -5.92 -2.40 -5.31
CA ILE A 44 -4.52 -1.97 -5.34
C ILE A 44 -3.82 -2.37 -4.05
N ALA A 45 -4.45 -2.14 -2.90
CA ALA A 45 -3.89 -2.50 -1.60
C ALA A 45 -3.73 -4.02 -1.44
N VAL A 46 -4.72 -4.82 -1.84
CA VAL A 46 -4.64 -6.28 -1.76
C VAL A 46 -3.51 -6.83 -2.61
N ILE A 47 -3.35 -6.36 -3.85
CA ILE A 47 -2.22 -6.76 -4.73
C ILE A 47 -0.88 -6.42 -4.07
N SER A 48 -0.82 -5.28 -3.38
CA SER A 48 0.40 -4.83 -2.71
C SER A 48 0.71 -5.61 -1.44
N LEU A 49 -0.31 -6.05 -0.71
CA LEU A 49 -0.18 -6.74 0.58
C LEU A 49 -0.06 -8.27 0.45
N TYR A 50 -0.70 -8.88 -0.56
CA TYR A 50 -0.73 -10.33 -0.69
C TYR A 50 0.58 -10.88 -1.25
N ARG A 51 1.62 -10.86 -0.41
CA ARG A 51 2.99 -11.33 -0.69
C ARG A 51 3.63 -11.81 0.62
N PRO A 52 4.65 -12.69 0.59
CA PRO A 52 5.43 -13.03 1.78
C PRO A 52 5.99 -11.77 2.45
N GLY A 53 5.79 -11.65 3.76
CA GLY A 53 6.12 -10.48 4.57
C GLY A 53 4.93 -9.54 4.79
N PRO A 54 4.50 -8.74 3.81
CA PRO A 54 3.41 -7.77 4.02
C PRO A 54 2.05 -8.41 4.32
N SER A 55 1.85 -9.68 3.97
CA SER A 55 0.59 -10.42 4.23
C SER A 55 0.21 -10.48 5.71
N GLU A 56 1.16 -10.32 6.61
CA GLU A 56 0.90 -10.22 8.07
C GLU A 56 0.08 -8.96 8.43
N SER A 57 0.10 -7.92 7.59
CA SER A 57 -0.68 -6.70 7.78
C SER A 57 -2.12 -6.80 7.26
N ILE A 58 -2.47 -7.83 6.50
CA ILE A 58 -3.81 -8.00 5.90
C ILE A 58 -4.92 -8.04 6.96
N PRO A 59 -4.80 -8.79 8.08
CA PRO A 59 -5.85 -8.80 9.10
C PRO A 59 -6.10 -7.41 9.70
N LYS A 60 -5.04 -6.63 9.96
CA LYS A 60 -5.17 -5.25 10.45
C LYS A 60 -5.85 -4.35 9.42
N TYR A 61 -5.45 -4.45 8.15
CA TYR A 61 -6.05 -3.69 7.05
C TYR A 61 -7.56 -3.96 6.93
N ILE A 62 -7.97 -5.24 6.96
CA ILE A 62 -9.37 -5.67 6.89
C ILE A 62 -10.14 -5.16 8.12
N SER A 63 -9.59 -5.36 9.33
CA SER A 63 -10.22 -4.89 10.57
C SER A 63 -10.45 -3.39 10.56
N ASN A 64 -9.46 -2.62 10.15
CA ASN A 64 -9.55 -1.16 10.09
C ASN A 64 -10.55 -0.69 9.01
N LYS A 65 -10.61 -1.38 7.86
CA LYS A 65 -11.59 -1.08 6.82
C LYS A 65 -13.03 -1.23 7.32
N HIS A 66 -13.29 -2.31 8.05
CA HIS A 66 -14.63 -2.59 8.56
C HIS A 66 -14.99 -1.78 9.82
N ASN A 67 -14.00 -1.25 10.53
CA ASN A 67 -14.17 -0.47 11.75
C ASN A 67 -13.29 0.79 11.71
N PRO A 68 -13.58 1.74 10.82
CA PRO A 68 -12.73 2.92 10.61
C PRO A 68 -12.63 3.81 11.86
N GLU A 69 -13.62 3.75 12.76
CA GLU A 69 -13.61 4.45 14.04
C GLU A 69 -12.52 3.98 15.01
N ASN A 70 -12.00 2.77 14.81
CA ASN A 70 -10.94 2.19 15.64
C ASN A 70 -9.53 2.57 15.15
N ILE A 71 -9.40 3.25 14.02
CA ILE A 71 -8.10 3.65 13.48
C ILE A 71 -7.48 4.73 14.36
N LYS A 72 -6.32 4.42 14.94
CA LYS A 72 -5.53 5.37 15.72
C LYS A 72 -4.30 5.77 14.94
N TYR A 73 -4.16 7.08 14.71
CA TYR A 73 -2.96 7.67 14.13
C TYR A 73 -2.07 8.20 15.25
N LYS A 74 -0.77 7.92 15.21
CA LYS A 74 0.21 8.46 16.18
C LYS A 74 0.28 9.98 16.14
N HIS A 75 0.03 10.56 14.97
CA HIS A 75 -0.09 12.01 14.82
C HIS A 75 -1.16 12.34 13.76
N PRO A 76 -1.93 13.44 13.92
CA PRO A 76 -3.01 13.81 12.99
C PRO A 76 -2.55 13.99 11.53
N MET A 77 -1.33 14.45 11.30
CA MET A 77 -0.77 14.61 9.95
C MET A 77 -0.68 13.30 9.18
N LEU A 78 -0.55 12.16 9.86
CA LEU A 78 -0.53 10.83 9.23
C LEU A 78 -1.87 10.45 8.62
N LYS A 79 -2.98 11.00 9.13
CA LYS A 79 -4.31 10.69 8.61
C LYS A 79 -4.41 10.98 7.12
N ASN A 80 -3.96 12.14 6.67
CA ASN A 80 -4.04 12.53 5.26
C ASN A 80 -3.23 11.61 4.33
N ILE A 81 -2.21 10.92 4.87
CA ILE A 81 -1.34 10.03 4.10
C ILE A 81 -1.86 8.59 4.12
N LEU A 82 -2.36 8.14 5.27
CA LEU A 82 -2.69 6.74 5.52
C LEU A 82 -4.19 6.44 5.48
N ASP A 83 -5.06 7.44 5.38
CA ASP A 83 -6.51 7.25 5.38
C ASP A 83 -6.97 6.36 4.20
N VAL A 84 -6.37 6.54 3.03
CA VAL A 84 -6.64 5.73 1.83
C VAL A 84 -6.32 4.24 2.02
N THR A 85 -5.52 3.90 3.00
CA THR A 85 -5.12 2.53 3.36
C THR A 85 -5.52 2.17 4.79
N TYR A 86 -6.58 2.80 5.29
CA TYR A 86 -7.15 2.54 6.61
C TYR A 86 -6.12 2.54 7.75
N GLY A 87 -5.20 3.52 7.73
CA GLY A 87 -4.16 3.68 8.74
C GLY A 87 -2.98 2.71 8.62
N CYS A 88 -2.89 1.91 7.57
CA CYS A 88 -1.79 1.00 7.32
C CYS A 88 -0.78 1.60 6.32
N MET A 89 0.51 1.42 6.56
CA MET A 89 1.51 1.65 5.52
C MET A 89 1.46 0.49 4.52
N VAL A 90 1.38 0.81 3.23
CA VAL A 90 1.30 -0.17 2.12
C VAL A 90 2.27 0.20 1.01
N TYR A 91 2.42 1.49 0.72
CA TYR A 91 3.11 1.98 -0.46
C TYR A 91 4.43 2.69 -0.14
N GLN A 92 5.38 2.58 -1.06
CA GLN A 92 6.65 3.33 -1.02
C GLN A 92 6.40 4.83 -0.98
N GLU A 93 5.42 5.29 -1.72
CA GLU A 93 5.00 6.68 -1.80
C GLU A 93 4.53 7.22 -0.45
N GLN A 94 3.89 6.39 0.38
CA GLN A 94 3.50 6.79 1.74
C GLN A 94 4.71 7.01 2.65
N VAL A 95 5.73 6.16 2.58
CA VAL A 95 6.98 6.34 3.34
C VAL A 95 7.65 7.67 2.96
N MET A 96 7.71 7.96 1.66
CA MET A 96 8.28 9.23 1.17
C MET A 96 7.45 10.42 1.62
N GLU A 97 6.12 10.33 1.57
CA GLU A 97 5.22 11.42 1.95
C GLU A 97 5.26 11.68 3.47
N ILE A 98 5.41 10.65 4.29
CA ILE A 98 5.64 10.80 5.73
C ILE A 98 6.92 11.60 5.99
N CYS A 99 8.04 11.25 5.35
CA CYS A 99 9.30 11.99 5.49
C CYS A 99 9.14 13.46 5.08
N ARG A 100 8.41 13.72 4.01
CA ARG A 100 8.19 15.07 3.50
C ARG A 100 7.29 15.90 4.41
N THR A 101 6.15 15.33 4.77
CA THR A 101 5.11 16.04 5.51
C THR A 101 5.51 16.27 6.97
N LEU A 102 6.12 15.26 7.62
CA LEU A 102 6.44 15.33 9.03
C LEU A 102 7.78 16.04 9.29
N ALA A 103 8.79 15.77 8.45
CA ALA A 103 10.16 16.27 8.70
C ALA A 103 10.65 17.31 7.68
N GLY A 104 9.84 17.65 6.66
CA GLY A 104 10.21 18.66 5.68
C GLY A 104 11.26 18.21 4.66
N TYR A 105 11.33 16.91 4.35
CA TYR A 105 12.28 16.39 3.35
C TYR A 105 11.90 16.80 1.93
N SER A 106 12.93 17.03 1.11
CA SER A 106 12.73 17.08 -0.35
C SER A 106 12.34 15.70 -0.90
N TYR A 107 11.72 15.65 -2.08
CA TYR A 107 11.38 14.39 -2.76
C TYR A 107 12.61 13.49 -2.97
N GLY A 108 13.71 14.09 -3.46
CA GLY A 108 14.94 13.35 -3.72
C GLY A 108 15.52 12.73 -2.45
N ARG A 109 15.53 13.47 -1.34
CA ARG A 109 16.00 12.95 -0.05
C ARG A 109 15.07 11.85 0.48
N ALA A 110 13.75 12.06 0.43
CA ALA A 110 12.78 11.06 0.88
C ALA A 110 12.95 9.71 0.14
N ASP A 111 13.23 9.74 -1.18
CA ASP A 111 13.51 8.52 -1.95
C ASP A 111 14.83 7.86 -1.54
N LEU A 112 15.88 8.65 -1.32
CA LEU A 112 17.16 8.10 -0.83
C LEU A 112 17.00 7.43 0.54
N VAL A 113 16.25 8.03 1.46
CA VAL A 113 15.98 7.48 2.80
C VAL A 113 15.16 6.19 2.67
N ARG A 114 14.08 6.20 1.90
CA ARG A 114 13.28 5.00 1.63
C ARG A 114 14.15 3.83 1.10
N ARG A 115 15.07 4.12 0.15
CA ARG A 115 16.00 3.10 -0.38
C ARG A 115 16.99 2.61 0.66
N ALA A 116 17.47 3.51 1.54
CA ALA A 116 18.39 3.14 2.62
C ALA A 116 17.70 2.25 3.66
N MET A 117 16.46 2.58 4.02
CA MET A 117 15.60 1.77 4.90
C MET A 117 15.38 0.37 4.32
N ALA A 118 14.99 0.27 3.05
CA ALA A 118 14.77 -1.01 2.37
C ALA A 118 16.02 -1.89 2.32
N LYS A 119 17.21 -1.28 2.24
CA LYS A 119 18.51 -1.98 2.24
C LYS A 119 19.09 -2.20 3.63
N LYS A 120 18.40 -1.78 4.70
CA LYS A 120 18.82 -1.89 6.11
C LYS A 120 20.26 -1.38 6.36
N LYS A 121 20.60 -0.23 5.77
CA LYS A 121 21.94 0.40 5.96
C LYS A 121 21.99 1.12 7.30
N HIS A 122 22.37 0.43 8.37
CA HIS A 122 22.33 0.93 9.76
C HIS A 122 22.98 2.31 9.96
N SER A 123 24.20 2.53 9.45
CA SER A 123 24.90 3.82 9.61
C SER A 123 24.16 5.00 8.97
N VAL A 124 23.48 4.76 7.84
CA VAL A 124 22.66 5.78 7.19
C VAL A 124 21.37 5.98 7.97
N MET A 125 20.81 4.90 8.50
CA MET A 125 19.54 4.92 9.24
C MET A 125 19.64 5.74 10.53
N GLU A 126 20.72 5.62 11.30
CA GLU A 126 20.93 6.41 12.52
C GLU A 126 21.01 7.91 12.21
N LYS A 127 21.78 8.28 11.18
CA LYS A 127 21.86 9.67 10.73
C LYS A 127 20.51 10.21 10.27
N GLU A 128 19.80 9.43 9.47
CA GLU A 128 18.50 9.86 8.94
C GLU A 128 17.41 9.89 10.02
N ARG A 129 17.49 9.02 11.05
CA ARG A 129 16.64 9.11 12.23
C ARG A 129 16.82 10.47 12.92
N HIS A 130 18.06 10.83 13.21
CA HIS A 130 18.35 12.11 13.83
C HIS A 130 17.81 13.28 13.00
N SER A 131 18.06 13.26 11.69
CA SER A 131 17.58 14.31 10.79
C SER A 131 16.05 14.32 10.67
N PHE A 132 15.40 13.16 10.68
CA PHE A 132 13.94 13.07 10.66
C PHE A 132 13.32 13.67 11.93
N VAL A 133 13.90 13.37 13.09
CA VAL A 133 13.37 13.83 14.38
C VAL A 133 13.69 15.31 14.60
N TYR A 134 14.96 15.71 14.48
CA TYR A 134 15.45 17.03 14.90
C TYR A 134 15.76 18.00 13.76
N GLY A 135 15.74 17.51 12.53
CA GLY A 135 16.19 18.30 11.38
C GLY A 135 17.69 18.27 11.16
N ASP A 136 18.13 18.82 10.05
CA ASP A 136 19.54 19.07 9.79
C ASP A 136 19.75 20.31 8.89
N LYS A 137 21.01 20.75 8.85
CA LYS A 137 21.45 21.90 8.04
C LYS A 137 22.57 21.50 7.10
N ASN A 138 22.62 22.15 5.97
CA ASN A 138 23.73 22.05 5.05
C ASN A 138 25.00 22.73 5.63
N PRO A 139 26.21 22.45 5.09
CA PRO A 139 27.45 23.09 5.53
C PRO A 139 27.44 24.62 5.42
N ASP A 140 26.63 25.19 4.54
CA ASP A 140 26.44 26.62 4.36
C ASP A 140 25.45 27.27 5.36
N GLY A 141 24.91 26.45 6.29
CA GLY A 141 23.95 26.87 7.31
C GLY A 141 22.48 26.89 6.84
N THR A 142 22.19 26.63 5.57
CA THR A 142 20.83 26.52 5.08
C THR A 142 20.13 25.26 5.62
N VAL A 143 18.82 25.37 5.86
CA VAL A 143 18.02 24.25 6.38
C VAL A 143 17.87 23.19 5.29
N ASN A 144 18.34 21.98 5.54
CA ASN A 144 18.17 20.83 4.64
C ASN A 144 16.85 20.08 4.93
N CYS A 145 16.49 19.93 6.22
CA CYS A 145 15.14 19.54 6.64
C CYS A 145 14.85 20.11 8.03
N VAL A 146 13.56 20.37 8.26
CA VAL A 146 13.09 21.04 9.49
C VAL A 146 13.09 20.09 10.69
N GLY A 147 12.75 18.83 10.47
CA GLY A 147 12.57 17.81 11.49
C GLY A 147 11.15 17.78 12.07
N ALA A 148 10.74 16.59 12.50
CA ALA A 148 9.39 16.34 12.99
C ALA A 148 9.06 17.13 14.28
N VAL A 149 10.03 17.25 15.20
CA VAL A 149 9.83 17.98 16.46
C VAL A 149 9.56 19.46 16.20
N ALA A 150 10.26 20.09 15.27
CA ALA A 150 10.03 21.49 14.90
C ALA A 150 8.66 21.70 14.22
N ASN A 151 8.09 20.66 13.65
CA ASN A 151 6.73 20.64 13.10
C ASN A 151 5.67 20.29 14.16
N GLY A 152 6.02 20.23 15.44
CA GLY A 152 5.09 20.05 16.56
C GLY A 152 4.76 18.59 16.88
N ILE A 153 5.56 17.63 16.39
CA ILE A 153 5.40 16.21 16.71
C ILE A 153 6.26 15.89 17.94
N ASP A 154 5.68 15.20 18.91
CA ASP A 154 6.43 14.74 20.09
C ASP A 154 7.61 13.86 19.68
N GLU A 155 8.75 14.02 20.38
CA GLU A 155 9.98 13.29 20.07
C GLU A 155 9.79 11.76 20.10
N LYS A 156 9.00 11.28 21.07
CA LYS A 156 8.70 9.86 21.19
C LYS A 156 7.89 9.37 19.98
N ASP A 157 6.85 10.10 19.61
CA ASP A 157 6.01 9.76 18.45
C ASP A 157 6.82 9.83 17.15
N ALA A 158 7.69 10.82 16.99
CA ALA A 158 8.56 10.93 15.82
C ALA A 158 9.51 9.72 15.68
N ASN A 159 10.12 9.29 16.79
CA ASN A 159 10.96 8.08 16.80
C ASN A 159 10.16 6.81 16.49
N GLU A 160 8.99 6.64 17.09
CA GLU A 160 8.14 5.49 16.83
C GLU A 160 7.62 5.44 15.38
N ILE A 161 7.31 6.60 14.78
CA ILE A 161 6.93 6.69 13.36
C ILE A 161 8.11 6.30 12.47
N PHE A 162 9.33 6.76 12.81
CA PHE A 162 10.54 6.38 12.07
C PHE A 162 10.81 4.87 12.15
N ASP A 163 10.61 4.26 13.32
CA ASP A 163 10.75 2.81 13.49
C ASP A 163 9.74 2.02 12.66
N GLU A 164 8.47 2.44 12.64
CA GLU A 164 7.45 1.82 11.81
C GLU A 164 7.78 1.92 10.32
N MET A 165 8.21 3.11 9.85
CA MET A 165 8.65 3.29 8.46
C MET A 165 9.83 2.39 8.13
N SER A 166 10.83 2.33 9.02
CA SER A 166 12.04 1.52 8.83
C SER A 166 11.73 0.03 8.77
N GLY A 167 10.87 -0.46 9.66
CA GLY A 167 10.41 -1.85 9.65
C GLY A 167 9.64 -2.21 8.40
N PHE A 168 8.81 -1.29 7.90
CA PHE A 168 7.95 -1.50 6.75
C PHE A 168 8.64 -1.28 5.40
N ALA A 169 9.64 -0.39 5.30
CA ALA A 169 10.19 0.06 4.02
C ALA A 169 10.74 -1.05 3.11
N SER A 170 11.22 -2.17 3.69
CA SER A 170 11.66 -3.35 2.93
C SER A 170 10.50 -4.08 2.26
N TYR A 171 9.28 -3.88 2.72
CA TYR A 171 8.06 -4.50 2.22
C TYR A 171 7.16 -3.54 1.44
N ALA A 172 7.48 -2.25 1.44
CA ALA A 172 6.72 -1.22 0.76
C ALA A 172 6.62 -1.48 -0.75
N PHE A 173 5.41 -1.40 -1.30
CA PHE A 173 5.15 -1.66 -2.71
C PHE A 173 5.03 -0.37 -3.52
N ASN A 174 5.41 -0.40 -4.78
CA ASN A 174 5.18 0.73 -5.68
C ASN A 174 3.70 0.81 -6.04
N LYS A 175 3.03 1.90 -5.67
CA LYS A 175 1.59 2.08 -5.91
C LYS A 175 1.24 2.08 -7.38
N SER A 176 2.06 2.70 -8.23
CA SER A 176 1.79 2.79 -9.67
C SER A 176 1.78 1.41 -10.34
N HIS A 177 2.70 0.52 -9.93
CA HIS A 177 2.71 -0.86 -10.42
C HIS A 177 1.44 -1.61 -9.97
N ALA A 178 1.10 -1.53 -8.67
CA ALA A 178 -0.12 -2.17 -8.15
C ALA A 178 -1.39 -1.63 -8.81
N ALA A 179 -1.45 -0.34 -9.10
CA ALA A 179 -2.58 0.30 -9.77
C ALA A 179 -2.78 -0.21 -11.20
N ALA A 180 -1.68 -0.38 -11.96
CA ALA A 180 -1.74 -0.94 -13.32
C ALA A 180 -2.29 -2.38 -13.30
N TYR A 181 -1.82 -3.21 -12.37
CA TYR A 181 -2.29 -4.58 -12.19
C TYR A 181 -3.74 -4.65 -11.70
N ALA A 182 -4.13 -3.79 -10.76
CA ALA A 182 -5.51 -3.71 -10.29
C ALA A 182 -6.48 -3.29 -11.39
N TYR A 183 -6.06 -2.37 -12.26
CA TYR A 183 -6.86 -1.95 -13.41
C TYR A 183 -7.07 -3.11 -14.40
N LEU A 184 -6.02 -3.85 -14.72
CA LEU A 184 -6.13 -5.03 -15.57
C LEU A 184 -6.99 -6.12 -14.93
N ALA A 185 -6.81 -6.36 -13.62
CA ALA A 185 -7.66 -7.28 -12.87
C ALA A 185 -9.15 -6.88 -12.93
N TYR A 186 -9.42 -5.58 -12.78
CA TYR A 186 -10.77 -5.04 -12.90
C TYR A 186 -11.36 -5.26 -14.31
N GLN A 187 -10.57 -5.06 -15.38
CA GLN A 187 -10.99 -5.31 -16.75
C GLN A 187 -11.35 -6.77 -16.96
N THR A 188 -10.50 -7.70 -16.51
CA THR A 188 -10.78 -9.15 -16.62
C THR A 188 -12.01 -9.57 -15.79
N ALA A 189 -12.20 -8.98 -14.61
CA ALA A 189 -13.39 -9.19 -13.80
C ALA A 189 -14.65 -8.64 -14.48
N PHE A 190 -14.56 -7.48 -15.12
CA PHE A 190 -15.66 -6.89 -15.88
C PHE A 190 -16.09 -7.80 -17.06
N LEU A 191 -15.13 -8.27 -17.85
CA LEU A 191 -15.40 -9.19 -18.96
C LEU A 191 -16.02 -10.48 -18.45
N LYS A 192 -15.48 -11.07 -17.42
CA LYS A 192 -16.04 -12.28 -16.81
C LYS A 192 -17.45 -12.07 -16.27
N CYS A 193 -17.75 -10.94 -15.67
CA CYS A 193 -19.06 -10.66 -15.09
C CYS A 193 -20.15 -10.44 -16.15
N HIS A 194 -19.83 -9.73 -17.23
CA HIS A 194 -20.81 -9.29 -18.24
C HIS A 194 -20.81 -10.13 -19.50
N TYR A 195 -19.71 -10.82 -19.81
CA TYR A 195 -19.49 -11.61 -21.02
C TYR A 195 -18.86 -12.97 -20.67
N THR A 196 -19.43 -13.67 -19.68
CA THR A 196 -18.82 -14.86 -19.07
C THR A 196 -18.46 -15.92 -20.10
N LYS A 197 -19.40 -16.24 -21.03
CA LYS A 197 -19.19 -17.30 -22.03
C LYS A 197 -18.07 -16.95 -22.98
N GLU A 198 -18.12 -15.75 -23.55
CA GLU A 198 -17.15 -15.24 -24.52
C GLU A 198 -15.76 -15.09 -23.87
N TYR A 199 -15.73 -14.55 -22.66
CA TYR A 199 -14.48 -14.38 -21.91
C TYR A 199 -13.83 -15.71 -21.56
N MET A 200 -14.60 -16.67 -21.05
CA MET A 200 -14.08 -18.00 -20.70
C MET A 200 -13.66 -18.80 -21.95
N ALA A 201 -14.38 -18.68 -23.05
CA ALA A 201 -13.98 -19.30 -24.31
C ALA A 201 -12.65 -18.73 -24.82
N ALA A 202 -12.50 -17.40 -24.81
CA ALA A 202 -11.26 -16.74 -25.21
C ALA A 202 -10.09 -17.13 -24.29
N LEU A 203 -10.31 -17.17 -22.97
CA LEU A 203 -9.30 -17.56 -22.00
C LEU A 203 -8.84 -19.01 -22.23
N MET A 204 -9.77 -19.94 -22.40
CA MET A 204 -9.43 -21.33 -22.69
C MET A 204 -8.70 -21.48 -24.04
N SER A 205 -9.13 -20.75 -25.06
CA SER A 205 -8.46 -20.76 -26.37
C SER A 205 -7.04 -20.21 -26.30
N SER A 206 -6.78 -19.23 -25.43
CA SER A 206 -5.44 -18.64 -25.30
C SER A 206 -4.39 -19.56 -24.67
N VAL A 207 -4.82 -20.66 -24.03
CA VAL A 207 -3.93 -21.64 -23.37
C VAL A 207 -3.91 -23.01 -24.07
N LEU A 208 -4.61 -23.17 -25.19
CA LEU A 208 -4.68 -24.47 -25.92
C LEU A 208 -3.30 -24.96 -26.42
N ASP A 209 -2.39 -24.04 -26.70
CA ASP A 209 -1.04 -24.37 -27.20
C ASP A 209 -0.03 -24.66 -26.06
N TYR A 210 -0.42 -24.46 -24.80
CA TYR A 210 0.39 -24.82 -23.65
C TYR A 210 0.06 -26.24 -23.21
N THR A 211 0.89 -27.19 -23.65
CA THR A 211 0.76 -28.65 -23.40
C THR A 211 1.58 -29.14 -22.22
N ASP A 212 1.79 -28.38 -21.20
CA ASP A 212 2.47 -28.79 -19.96
C ASP A 212 1.50 -29.20 -18.87
#